data_c512047e64067289b595ec4b2ea8ea06
#
_entry.id   c512047e64067289b595ec4b2ea8ea06
#
_cell.length_a   1.000
_cell.length_b   1.000
_cell.length_c   1.000
_cell.angle_alpha   90.00
_cell.angle_beta   90.00
_cell.angle_gamma   90.00
#
_symmetry.space_group_name_H-M   'P 1'
#
loop_
_entity.id
_entity.type
_entity.pdbx_description
1 polymer ?
#
loop_
_entity_poly.entity_id
_entity_poly.type
_entity_poly.pdbx_seq_one_letter_code
_entity_poly.pdbx_strand_id
1 'polypeptide(L)'
;MLDHNKKRIVIIGATSSIAEHCARLWIADEAVELVLVGRNAEKIKQLAMDLNIRSPQSIIHQLTVNFTQASDIHTLVENIAAGGKLHLVLIAHGTLPDQHECQRNLNTCAEEMQINGISPVLFAEAFIEYMEKDNSGTLAVIGSVAGDRGRKSNYVYGAAKGL
;
A
#
# COMPACT_ATOMS: atom_id res chain seq x y z
N MET A 1 -21.48 -16.34 6.84
CA MET A 1 -21.42 -16.45 5.37
C MET A 1 -20.63 -15.24 4.87
N LEU A 2 -19.48 -15.47 4.24
CA LEU A 2 -18.75 -14.39 3.55
C LEU A 2 -19.63 -13.98 2.37
N ASP A 3 -19.99 -12.70 2.33
CA ASP A 3 -20.79 -12.14 1.24
C ASP A 3 -19.89 -11.99 0.01
N HIS A 4 -19.88 -13.02 -0.85
CA HIS A 4 -19.01 -13.11 -2.04
C HIS A 4 -19.27 -12.04 -3.11
N ASN A 5 -20.15 -11.06 -2.80
CA ASN A 5 -20.57 -10.03 -3.77
C ASN A 5 -19.89 -8.66 -3.55
N LYS A 6 -19.09 -8.48 -2.49
CA LYS A 6 -18.40 -7.20 -2.24
C LYS A 6 -17.07 -7.13 -3.00
N LYS A 7 -16.79 -5.96 -3.58
CA LYS A 7 -15.44 -5.69 -4.14
C LYS A 7 -14.42 -5.74 -3.03
N ARG A 8 -13.39 -6.55 -3.20
CA ARG A 8 -12.27 -6.66 -2.26
C ARG A 8 -11.12 -5.76 -2.70
N ILE A 9 -10.79 -4.79 -1.85
CA ILE A 9 -9.79 -3.75 -2.11
C ILE A 9 -8.69 -3.85 -1.04
N VAL A 10 -7.46 -3.98 -1.47
CA VAL A 10 -6.29 -4.02 -0.58
C VAL A 10 -5.54 -2.69 -0.66
N ILE A 11 -5.16 -2.14 0.48
CA ILE A 11 -4.44 -0.86 0.56
C ILE A 11 -3.15 -1.05 1.34
N ILE A 12 -2.02 -1.02 0.64
CA ILE A 12 -0.68 -1.07 1.24
C ILE A 12 -0.22 0.35 1.54
N GLY A 13 0.02 0.64 2.83
CA GLY A 13 0.25 2.00 3.31
C GLY A 13 -1.05 2.76 3.55
N ALA A 14 -2.05 2.08 4.12
CA ALA A 14 -3.40 2.58 4.32
C ALA A 14 -3.49 3.89 5.13
N THR A 15 -2.48 4.21 5.93
CA THR A 15 -2.40 5.43 6.73
C THR A 15 -1.77 6.63 6.01
N SER A 16 -1.49 6.53 4.70
CA SER A 16 -1.14 7.71 3.90
C SER A 16 -2.39 8.53 3.62
N SER A 17 -2.28 9.86 3.58
CA SER A 17 -3.43 10.75 3.37
C SER A 17 -4.16 10.47 2.06
N ILE A 18 -3.43 10.13 0.99
CA ILE A 18 -4.02 9.74 -0.29
C ILE A 18 -4.84 8.46 -0.13
N ALA A 19 -4.27 7.43 0.51
CA ALA A 19 -4.93 6.14 0.71
C ALA A 19 -6.20 6.27 1.58
N GLU A 20 -6.13 7.08 2.65
CA GLU A 20 -7.30 7.35 3.49
C GLU A 20 -8.44 8.01 2.71
N HIS A 21 -8.14 8.99 1.85
CA HIS A 21 -9.15 9.62 1.01
C HIS A 21 -9.74 8.64 -0.01
N CYS A 22 -8.93 7.81 -0.64
CA CYS A 22 -9.41 6.76 -1.54
C CYS A 22 -10.34 5.78 -0.81
N ALA A 23 -9.94 5.31 0.37
CA ALA A 23 -10.75 4.40 1.17
C ALA A 23 -12.13 5.00 1.52
N ARG A 24 -12.16 6.28 1.95
CA ARG A 24 -13.41 6.99 2.24
C ARG A 24 -14.33 7.14 1.01
N LEU A 25 -13.76 7.40 -0.17
CA LEU A 25 -14.52 7.49 -1.41
C LEU A 25 -15.12 6.14 -1.80
N TRP A 26 -14.34 5.06 -1.74
CA TRP A 26 -14.83 3.73 -2.11
C TRP A 26 -15.97 3.24 -1.22
N ILE A 27 -15.86 3.43 0.11
CA ILE A 27 -16.95 3.02 1.02
C ILE A 27 -18.18 3.92 0.93
N ALA A 28 -18.05 5.13 0.40
CA ALA A 28 -19.18 6.03 0.15
C ALA A 28 -19.96 5.65 -1.11
N ASP A 29 -19.28 5.07 -2.10
CA ASP A 29 -19.85 4.64 -3.37
C ASP A 29 -20.64 3.32 -3.21
N GLU A 30 -20.01 2.31 -2.60
CA GLU A 30 -20.63 1.00 -2.34
C GLU A 30 -20.05 0.31 -1.10
N ALA A 31 -20.77 -0.68 -0.57
CA ALA A 31 -20.23 -1.53 0.50
C ALA A 31 -19.12 -2.44 -0.05
N VAL A 32 -17.93 -2.34 0.50
CA VAL A 32 -16.73 -3.07 0.06
C VAL A 32 -16.10 -3.90 1.18
N GLU A 33 -15.20 -4.80 0.83
CA GLU A 33 -14.27 -5.44 1.74
C GLU A 33 -12.91 -4.75 1.59
N LEU A 34 -12.47 -4.01 2.62
CA LEU A 34 -11.18 -3.35 2.67
C LEU A 34 -10.17 -4.15 3.51
N VAL A 35 -8.97 -4.35 2.97
CA VAL A 35 -7.82 -4.87 3.70
C VAL A 35 -6.82 -3.74 3.87
N LEU A 36 -6.77 -3.18 5.08
CA LEU A 36 -5.89 -2.06 5.43
C LEU A 36 -4.55 -2.61 5.94
N VAL A 37 -3.47 -2.31 5.24
CA VAL A 37 -2.12 -2.75 5.59
C VAL A 37 -1.23 -1.56 5.89
N GLY A 38 -0.49 -1.61 7.00
CA GLY A 38 0.45 -0.57 7.37
C GLY A 38 1.47 -1.04 8.41
N ARG A 39 2.32 -0.14 8.88
CA ARG A 39 3.36 -0.44 9.88
C ARG A 39 2.92 -0.14 11.31
N ASN A 40 1.95 0.76 11.48
CA ASN A 40 1.49 1.22 12.79
C ASN A 40 0.06 0.73 13.05
N ALA A 41 -0.06 -0.26 13.93
CA ALA A 41 -1.34 -0.90 14.27
C ALA A 41 -2.37 0.10 14.83
N GLU A 42 -1.95 1.05 15.67
CA GLU A 42 -2.86 2.01 16.29
C GLU A 42 -3.45 2.97 15.25
N LYS A 43 -2.63 3.48 14.30
CA LYS A 43 -3.14 4.33 13.22
C LYS A 43 -4.10 3.57 12.30
N ILE A 44 -3.80 2.30 11.98
CA ILE A 44 -4.71 1.46 11.19
C ILE A 44 -6.03 1.24 11.91
N LYS A 45 -5.98 0.97 13.22
CA LYS A 45 -7.17 0.79 14.04
C LYS A 45 -8.05 2.06 14.06
N GLN A 46 -7.45 3.24 14.23
CA GLN A 46 -8.17 4.52 14.17
C GLN A 46 -8.84 4.73 12.80
N LEU A 47 -8.13 4.46 11.71
CA LEU A 47 -8.70 4.53 10.36
C LEU A 47 -9.85 3.54 10.18
N ALA A 48 -9.67 2.29 10.61
CA ALA A 48 -10.71 1.27 10.52
C ALA A 48 -11.97 1.65 11.31
N MET A 49 -11.81 2.27 12.49
CA MET A 49 -12.95 2.78 13.28
C MET A 49 -13.70 3.90 12.54
N ASP A 50 -12.98 4.87 11.94
CA ASP A 50 -13.59 5.94 11.12
C ASP A 50 -14.36 5.35 9.93
N LEU A 51 -13.76 4.40 9.20
CA LEU A 51 -14.39 3.76 8.05
C LEU A 51 -15.62 2.91 8.43
N ASN A 52 -15.57 2.18 9.54
CA ASN A 52 -16.70 1.39 10.02
C ASN A 52 -17.90 2.26 10.44
N ILE A 53 -17.64 3.45 11.02
CA ILE A 53 -18.71 4.40 11.35
C ILE A 53 -19.36 4.93 10.07
N ARG A 54 -18.58 5.20 9.03
CA ARG A 54 -19.08 5.74 7.75
C ARG A 54 -19.83 4.71 6.90
N SER A 55 -19.41 3.45 6.96
CA SER A 55 -20.00 2.35 6.19
C SER A 55 -20.08 1.08 7.04
N PRO A 56 -21.10 0.95 7.92
CA PRO A 56 -21.24 -0.23 8.78
C PRO A 56 -21.44 -1.54 8.02
N GLN A 57 -21.86 -1.48 6.75
CA GLN A 57 -22.05 -2.62 5.89
C GLN A 57 -20.76 -3.08 5.18
N SER A 58 -19.71 -2.28 5.17
CA SER A 58 -18.39 -2.67 4.66
C SER A 58 -17.66 -3.57 5.67
N ILE A 59 -16.77 -4.42 5.14
CA ILE A 59 -15.94 -5.30 5.97
C ILE A 59 -14.53 -4.70 5.98
N ILE A 60 -13.97 -4.43 7.17
CA ILE A 60 -12.65 -3.79 7.29
C ILE A 60 -11.68 -4.74 8.02
N HIS A 61 -10.69 -5.23 7.30
CA HIS A 61 -9.59 -6.01 7.86
C HIS A 61 -8.39 -5.10 8.15
N GLN A 62 -7.65 -5.41 9.22
CA GLN A 62 -6.50 -4.63 9.68
C GLN A 62 -5.28 -5.56 9.77
N LEU A 63 -4.21 -5.23 9.06
CA LEU A 63 -2.99 -6.04 9.03
C LEU A 63 -1.77 -5.13 9.21
N THR A 64 -0.75 -5.65 9.87
CA THR A 64 0.55 -4.98 10.02
C THR A 64 1.66 -5.85 9.46
N VAL A 65 2.64 -5.20 8.83
CA VAL A 65 3.79 -5.90 8.25
C VAL A 65 5.01 -4.99 8.19
N ASN A 66 6.20 -5.57 8.19
CA ASN A 66 7.42 -4.86 7.86
C ASN A 66 7.52 -4.72 6.33
N PHE A 67 7.49 -3.48 5.84
CA PHE A 67 7.49 -3.18 4.40
C PHE A 67 8.83 -3.44 3.69
N THR A 68 9.90 -3.72 4.42
CA THR A 68 11.25 -3.89 3.85
C THR A 68 11.74 -5.33 3.83
N GLN A 69 10.98 -6.27 4.41
CA GLN A 69 11.35 -7.68 4.44
C GLN A 69 10.54 -8.48 3.40
N ALA A 70 11.23 -9.03 2.40
CA ALA A 70 10.58 -9.75 1.30
C ALA A 70 9.78 -10.98 1.78
N SER A 71 10.28 -11.72 2.79
CA SER A 71 9.58 -12.85 3.38
C SER A 71 8.25 -12.46 4.03
N ASP A 72 8.24 -11.32 4.74
CA ASP A 72 7.05 -10.82 5.42
C ASP A 72 6.00 -10.36 4.40
N ILE A 73 6.46 -9.69 3.32
CA ILE A 73 5.61 -9.26 2.20
C ILE A 73 4.98 -10.49 1.53
N HIS A 74 5.78 -11.51 1.21
CA HIS A 74 5.29 -12.73 0.57
C HIS A 74 4.22 -13.43 1.41
N THR A 75 4.51 -13.69 2.70
CA THR A 75 3.56 -14.32 3.63
C THR A 75 2.27 -13.51 3.79
N LEU A 76 2.39 -12.17 3.89
CA LEU A 76 1.22 -11.30 3.98
C LEU A 76 0.34 -11.40 2.74
N VAL A 77 0.94 -11.31 1.55
CA VAL A 77 0.20 -11.34 0.27
C VAL A 77 -0.46 -12.69 0.06
N GLU A 78 0.22 -13.80 0.38
CA GLU A 78 -0.34 -15.14 0.35
C GLU A 78 -1.60 -15.24 1.24
N ASN A 79 -1.52 -14.77 2.48
CA ASN A 79 -2.66 -14.75 3.40
C ASN A 79 -3.83 -13.86 2.91
N ILE A 80 -3.52 -12.72 2.31
CA ILE A 80 -4.53 -11.84 1.72
C ILE A 80 -5.20 -12.53 0.54
N ALA A 81 -4.43 -13.12 -0.37
CA ALA A 81 -4.94 -13.77 -1.57
C ALA A 81 -5.80 -15.01 -1.24
N ALA A 82 -5.44 -15.77 -0.20
CA ALA A 82 -6.24 -16.89 0.28
C ALA A 82 -7.67 -16.49 0.74
N GLY A 83 -7.88 -15.23 1.09
CA GLY A 83 -9.19 -14.70 1.49
C GLY A 83 -10.16 -14.44 0.33
N GLY A 84 -9.75 -14.59 -0.92
CA GLY A 84 -10.61 -14.46 -2.10
C GLY A 84 -10.08 -13.50 -3.17
N LYS A 85 -10.87 -13.30 -4.21
CA LYS A 85 -10.53 -12.53 -5.41
C LYS A 85 -10.12 -11.09 -5.07
N LEU A 86 -9.04 -10.62 -5.68
CA LEU A 86 -8.53 -9.26 -5.55
C LEU A 86 -9.09 -8.38 -6.68
N HIS A 87 -9.91 -7.37 -6.34
CA HIS A 87 -10.48 -6.46 -7.33
C HIS A 87 -9.58 -5.25 -7.57
N LEU A 88 -9.00 -4.71 -6.50
CA LEU A 88 -8.08 -3.59 -6.56
C LEU A 88 -7.01 -3.73 -5.47
N VAL A 89 -5.76 -3.51 -5.83
CA VAL A 89 -4.65 -3.33 -4.89
C VAL A 89 -4.09 -1.93 -5.09
N LEU A 90 -4.10 -1.11 -4.04
CA LEU A 90 -3.46 0.20 -4.02
C LEU A 90 -2.18 0.14 -3.20
N ILE A 91 -1.04 0.40 -3.82
CA ILE A 91 0.26 0.57 -3.16
C ILE A 91 0.51 2.06 -2.98
N ALA A 92 0.38 2.55 -1.73
CA ALA A 92 0.38 3.98 -1.40
C ALA A 92 1.38 4.36 -0.29
N HIS A 93 2.26 3.44 0.09
CA HIS A 93 3.30 3.75 1.08
C HIS A 93 4.49 4.47 0.46
N GLY A 94 5.18 5.19 1.31
CA GLY A 94 6.39 5.92 0.99
C GLY A 94 6.67 6.99 2.04
N THR A 95 7.86 7.54 1.97
CA THR A 95 8.34 8.63 2.81
C THR A 95 8.91 9.72 1.90
N LEU A 96 8.99 10.94 2.40
CA LEU A 96 9.72 12.02 1.73
C LEU A 96 10.95 12.34 2.58
N PRO A 97 12.13 11.79 2.25
CA PRO A 97 13.33 11.97 3.05
C PRO A 97 13.88 13.38 2.97
N ASP A 98 14.61 13.78 4.02
CA ASP A 98 15.52 14.91 3.92
C ASP A 98 16.72 14.52 3.06
N GLN A 99 16.89 15.20 1.93
CA GLN A 99 18.00 14.92 1.00
C GLN A 99 19.38 15.15 1.64
N HIS A 100 19.51 16.10 2.57
CA HIS A 100 20.77 16.36 3.26
C HIS A 100 21.13 15.23 4.24
N GLU A 101 20.12 14.63 4.88
CA GLU A 101 20.35 13.45 5.72
C GLU A 101 20.82 12.26 4.86
N CYS A 102 20.19 12.03 3.72
CA CYS A 102 20.62 10.99 2.78
C CYS A 102 22.07 11.17 2.31
N GLN A 103 22.52 12.43 2.14
CA GLN A 103 23.91 12.74 1.76
C GLN A 103 24.92 12.45 2.88
N ARG A 104 24.53 12.64 4.13
CA ARG A 104 25.41 12.47 5.29
C ARG A 104 25.42 11.05 5.82
N ASN A 105 24.32 10.31 5.64
CA ASN A 105 24.14 8.98 6.18
C ASN A 105 23.69 8.01 5.07
N LEU A 106 24.61 7.13 4.65
CA LEU A 106 24.34 6.14 3.62
C LEU A 106 23.30 5.10 4.05
N ASN A 107 23.17 4.80 5.36
CA ASN A 107 22.11 3.91 5.84
C ASN A 107 20.73 4.54 5.64
N THR A 108 20.57 5.82 5.99
CA THR A 108 19.31 6.55 5.69
C THR A 108 19.03 6.55 4.19
N CYS A 109 20.04 6.79 3.35
CA CYS A 109 19.89 6.74 1.90
C CYS A 109 19.40 5.35 1.43
N ALA A 110 20.00 4.27 1.93
CA ALA A 110 19.60 2.91 1.60
C ALA A 110 18.19 2.56 2.07
N GLU A 111 17.81 2.97 3.29
CA GLU A 111 16.46 2.78 3.84
C GLU A 111 15.40 3.51 3.00
N GLU A 112 15.70 4.72 2.56
CA GLU A 112 14.77 5.50 1.71
C GLU A 112 14.62 4.90 0.30
N MET A 113 15.69 4.37 -0.29
CA MET A 113 15.61 3.60 -1.53
C MET A 113 14.78 2.32 -1.34
N GLN A 114 14.98 1.62 -0.22
CA GLN A 114 14.26 0.41 0.11
C GLN A 114 12.75 0.67 0.24
N ILE A 115 12.34 1.70 1.00
CA ILE A 115 10.93 1.94 1.30
C ILE A 115 10.18 2.60 0.13
N ASN A 116 10.83 3.49 -0.64
CA ASN A 116 10.18 4.25 -1.70
C ASN A 116 10.24 3.59 -3.08
N GLY A 117 11.19 2.67 -3.31
CA GLY A 117 11.42 2.02 -4.60
C GLY A 117 11.27 0.50 -4.52
N ILE A 118 12.16 -0.18 -3.80
CA ILE A 118 12.20 -1.65 -3.78
C ILE A 118 10.92 -2.24 -3.17
N SER A 119 10.47 -1.73 -2.03
CA SER A 119 9.28 -2.23 -1.35
C SER A 119 7.99 -2.19 -2.22
N PRO A 120 7.65 -1.07 -2.88
CA PRO A 120 6.52 -1.04 -3.81
C PRO A 120 6.61 -2.10 -4.93
N VAL A 121 7.80 -2.30 -5.50
CA VAL A 121 8.03 -3.33 -6.53
C VAL A 121 7.79 -4.73 -5.97
N LEU A 122 8.31 -5.05 -4.77
CA LEU A 122 8.10 -6.35 -4.14
C LEU A 122 6.62 -6.63 -3.86
N PHE A 123 5.86 -5.65 -3.40
CA PHE A 123 4.41 -5.80 -3.24
C PHE A 123 3.70 -5.98 -4.57
N ALA A 124 4.08 -5.20 -5.60
CA ALA A 124 3.50 -5.31 -6.93
C ALA A 124 3.70 -6.71 -7.51
N GLU A 125 4.93 -7.22 -7.51
CA GLU A 125 5.26 -8.57 -7.99
C GLU A 125 4.49 -9.65 -7.23
N ALA A 126 4.43 -9.57 -5.89
CA ALA A 126 3.73 -10.55 -5.10
C ALA A 126 2.21 -10.57 -5.37
N PHE A 127 1.56 -9.43 -5.61
CA PHE A 127 0.13 -9.37 -5.92
C PHE A 127 -0.19 -9.74 -7.37
N ILE A 128 0.66 -9.36 -8.34
CA ILE A 128 0.46 -9.64 -9.76
C ILE A 128 0.33 -11.14 -10.01
N GLU A 129 1.11 -11.99 -9.35
CA GLU A 129 1.03 -13.43 -9.49
C GLU A 129 -0.39 -13.98 -9.27
N TYR A 130 -1.11 -13.49 -8.25
CA TYR A 130 -2.49 -13.91 -7.97
C TYR A 130 -3.49 -13.29 -8.94
N MET A 131 -3.31 -12.03 -9.33
CA MET A 131 -4.18 -11.35 -10.28
C MET A 131 -4.10 -11.97 -11.68
N GLU A 132 -2.92 -12.40 -12.11
CA GLU A 132 -2.72 -13.13 -13.38
C GLU A 132 -3.43 -14.48 -13.36
N LYS A 133 -3.33 -15.24 -12.27
CA LYS A 133 -4.04 -16.53 -12.13
C LYS A 133 -5.55 -16.35 -12.25
N ASP A 134 -6.09 -15.27 -11.69
CA ASP A 134 -7.51 -14.93 -11.74
C ASP A 134 -7.92 -14.23 -13.06
N ASN A 135 -6.96 -13.87 -13.90
CA ASN A 135 -7.12 -13.05 -15.10
C ASN A 135 -7.99 -11.80 -14.86
N SER A 136 -7.80 -11.15 -13.71
CA SER A 136 -8.63 -10.01 -13.29
C SER A 136 -8.00 -9.23 -12.14
N GLY A 137 -8.43 -7.96 -11.99
CA GLY A 137 -8.00 -7.06 -10.94
C GLY A 137 -7.30 -5.82 -11.49
N THR A 138 -7.10 -4.86 -10.62
CA THR A 138 -6.38 -3.62 -10.92
C THR A 138 -5.29 -3.43 -9.89
N LEU A 139 -4.05 -3.26 -10.33
CA LEU A 139 -2.94 -2.84 -9.48
C LEU A 139 -2.66 -1.36 -9.72
N ALA A 140 -2.74 -0.56 -8.67
CA ALA A 140 -2.45 0.87 -8.69
C ALA A 140 -1.29 1.18 -7.76
N VAL A 141 -0.31 1.93 -8.24
CA VAL A 141 0.87 2.36 -7.46
C VAL A 141 0.92 3.88 -7.43
N ILE A 142 1.10 4.45 -6.24
CA ILE A 142 1.32 5.89 -6.10
C ILE A 142 2.77 6.22 -6.47
N GLY A 143 2.94 6.71 -7.69
CA GLY A 143 4.20 7.21 -8.21
C GLY A 143 4.50 8.64 -7.76
N SER A 144 5.44 9.28 -8.43
CA SER A 144 5.78 10.69 -8.23
C SER A 144 6.39 11.28 -9.49
N VAL A 145 6.06 12.51 -9.81
CA VAL A 145 6.75 13.30 -10.86
C VAL A 145 8.25 13.48 -10.59
N ALA A 146 8.69 13.22 -9.37
CA ALA A 146 10.11 13.22 -9.03
C ALA A 146 10.87 12.04 -9.68
N GLY A 147 10.17 10.96 -10.03
CA GLY A 147 10.73 9.83 -10.78
C GLY A 147 11.03 10.15 -12.25
N ASP A 148 10.24 11.05 -12.85
CA ASP A 148 10.41 11.44 -14.26
C ASP A 148 11.57 12.41 -14.48
N ARG A 149 11.91 13.21 -13.47
CA ARG A 149 12.94 14.25 -13.58
C ARG A 149 13.73 14.41 -12.28
N GLY A 150 15.02 14.11 -12.34
CA GLY A 150 15.97 14.30 -11.23
C GLY A 150 16.05 15.78 -10.80
N ARG A 151 16.03 16.01 -9.49
CA ARG A 151 16.20 17.31 -8.85
C ARG A 151 17.23 17.23 -7.75
N LYS A 152 18.10 18.24 -7.65
CA LYS A 152 19.14 18.30 -6.61
C LYS A 152 18.57 18.19 -5.19
N SER A 153 17.37 18.71 -4.96
CA SER A 153 16.73 18.76 -3.64
C SER A 153 16.14 17.43 -3.17
N ASN A 154 15.97 16.43 -4.05
CA ASN A 154 15.31 15.15 -3.73
C ASN A 154 15.69 14.00 -4.68
N TYR A 155 16.95 13.94 -5.10
CA TYR A 155 17.37 12.94 -6.10
C TYR A 155 17.31 11.49 -5.59
N VAL A 156 17.52 11.24 -4.28
CA VAL A 156 17.38 9.90 -3.70
C VAL A 156 15.92 9.44 -3.80
N TYR A 157 14.98 10.29 -3.41
CA TYR A 157 13.55 10.02 -3.56
C TYR A 157 13.16 9.86 -5.04
N GLY A 158 13.67 10.75 -5.92
CA GLY A 158 13.42 10.67 -7.35
C GLY A 158 13.93 9.37 -7.97
N ALA A 159 15.13 8.93 -7.61
CA ALA A 159 15.68 7.65 -8.07
C ALA A 159 14.82 6.46 -7.62
N ALA A 160 14.38 6.45 -6.35
CA ALA A 160 13.51 5.42 -5.82
C ALA A 160 12.12 5.39 -6.49
N LYS A 161 11.59 6.55 -6.86
CA LYS A 161 10.27 6.66 -7.52
C LYS A 161 10.32 6.48 -9.05
N GLY A 162 11.51 6.38 -9.63
CA GLY A 162 11.74 6.05 -11.03
C GLY A 162 11.92 4.54 -11.30
N LEU A 163 11.89 3.72 -10.25
CA LEU A 163 11.84 2.26 -10.35
C LEU A 163 10.45 1.81 -10.79
#